data_8f5a9ce1bf84a87011af7591fcfb20e2
#
_entry.id   8f5a9ce1bf84a87011af7591fcfb20e2
#
_cell.length_a   1.000
_cell.length_b   1.000
_cell.length_c   1.000
_cell.angle_alpha   90.00
_cell.angle_beta   90.00
_cell.angle_gamma   90.00
#
_symmetry.space_group_name_H-M   'P 1'
#
loop_
_entity.id
_entity.type
_entity.pdbx_description
1 polymer ?
#
loop_
_entity_poly.entity_id
_entity_poly.type
_entity_poly.pdbx_seq_one_letter_code
_entity_poly.pdbx_strand_id
1 'polypeptide(L)'
;FLIGFFIYIVSFLFDLQVLSRDTALSAIDNQTTDTFYITAPRGDIFDDQNERLATSSMEPHLFLNLRKIDDNNIEIYEQFIQYNFPDLDQDDFNKIFINRNNLEIVGNISTFSALERQKLLELDAFEIFDFPIRKYNYDNLTSHVIGYVGKPTSDDFEEFPHTKNSLQVGKNGLEKYYENTLTGIPGEIIFKGSEILEFTPPQKGNDISISLNIETQKVVKESLLQGIELANENEDTKDEVIRSASIV
;
A
#
# COMPACT_ATOMS: atom_id res chain seq x y z
N PHE A 1 16.57 -2.27 -64.21
CA PHE A 1 16.64 -2.94 -62.90
C PHE A 1 16.89 -1.93 -61.77
N LEU A 2 17.91 -1.05 -61.88
CA LEU A 2 18.28 -0.03 -60.85
C LEU A 2 17.17 0.97 -60.58
N ILE A 3 16.45 1.45 -61.60
CA ILE A 3 15.35 2.42 -61.42
C ILE A 3 14.15 1.80 -60.68
N GLY A 4 13.82 0.55 -60.98
CA GLY A 4 12.76 -0.18 -60.29
C GLY A 4 13.07 -0.43 -58.83
N PHE A 5 14.34 -0.76 -58.52
CA PHE A 5 14.80 -0.91 -57.12
C PHE A 5 14.78 0.40 -56.36
N PHE A 6 15.14 1.50 -56.99
CA PHE A 6 15.07 2.82 -56.38
C PHE A 6 13.63 3.25 -56.06
N ILE A 7 12.70 3.05 -57.01
CA ILE A 7 11.27 3.33 -56.80
C ILE A 7 10.73 2.48 -55.64
N TYR A 8 11.12 1.22 -55.56
CA TYR A 8 10.73 0.33 -54.43
C TYR A 8 11.22 0.86 -53.07
N ILE A 9 12.48 1.28 -52.97
CA ILE A 9 13.02 1.85 -51.74
C ILE A 9 12.29 3.17 -51.36
N VAL A 10 12.05 4.03 -52.33
CA VAL A 10 11.32 5.31 -52.05
C VAL A 10 9.89 5.02 -51.60
N SER A 11 9.21 4.08 -52.26
CA SER A 11 7.85 3.66 -51.84
C SER A 11 7.83 3.05 -50.42
N PHE A 12 8.81 2.23 -50.11
CA PHE A 12 8.94 1.62 -48.79
C PHE A 12 9.24 2.66 -47.70
N LEU A 13 10.15 3.62 -47.98
CA LEU A 13 10.43 4.70 -47.07
C LEU A 13 9.22 5.63 -46.87
N PHE A 14 8.45 5.88 -47.92
CA PHE A 14 7.24 6.67 -47.86
C PHE A 14 6.16 5.98 -46.98
N ASP A 15 5.98 4.66 -47.17
CA ASP A 15 5.07 3.88 -46.35
C ASP A 15 5.46 3.94 -44.86
N LEU A 16 6.76 3.75 -44.57
CA LEU A 16 7.28 3.75 -43.20
C LEU A 16 7.25 5.13 -42.54
N GLN A 17 7.52 6.21 -43.27
CA GLN A 17 7.63 7.58 -42.74
C GLN A 17 6.29 8.34 -42.73
N VAL A 18 5.37 8.02 -43.61
CA VAL A 18 4.13 8.77 -43.80
C VAL A 18 2.90 7.96 -43.40
N LEU A 19 2.74 6.74 -43.94
CA LEU A 19 1.54 5.92 -43.70
C LEU A 19 1.58 5.19 -42.34
N SER A 20 2.75 4.73 -41.94
CA SER A 20 2.92 3.97 -40.69
C SER A 20 3.36 4.87 -39.51
N ARG A 21 3.51 6.18 -39.74
CA ARG A 21 4.00 7.12 -38.73
C ARG A 21 3.11 7.14 -37.48
N ASP A 22 1.82 7.25 -37.67
CA ASP A 22 0.87 7.36 -36.54
C ASP A 22 0.78 6.06 -35.75
N THR A 23 0.87 4.91 -36.42
CA THR A 23 0.96 3.60 -35.76
C THR A 23 2.28 3.40 -35.05
N ALA A 24 3.39 3.87 -35.61
CA ALA A 24 4.70 3.83 -34.97
C ALA A 24 4.78 4.80 -33.77
N LEU A 25 4.21 6.00 -33.90
CA LEU A 25 4.13 6.96 -32.78
C LEU A 25 3.22 6.46 -31.66
N SER A 26 2.06 5.87 -31.99
CA SER A 26 1.19 5.27 -30.97
C SER A 26 1.82 4.04 -30.31
N ALA A 27 2.61 3.24 -31.04
CA ALA A 27 3.36 2.14 -30.45
C ALA A 27 4.50 2.62 -29.52
N ILE A 28 5.16 3.73 -29.86
CA ILE A 28 6.18 4.38 -29.02
C ILE A 28 5.50 5.02 -27.79
N ASP A 29 4.38 5.72 -27.97
CA ASP A 29 3.62 6.29 -26.85
C ASP A 29 3.12 5.21 -25.88
N ASN A 30 2.66 4.07 -26.39
CA ASN A 30 2.28 2.92 -25.56
C ASN A 30 3.46 2.23 -24.87
N GLN A 31 4.67 2.32 -25.42
CA GLN A 31 5.90 1.77 -24.81
C GLN A 31 6.52 2.68 -23.76
N THR A 32 6.12 3.95 -23.71
CA THR A 32 6.68 4.95 -22.78
C THR A 32 5.75 5.29 -21.61
N THR A 33 4.59 4.66 -21.53
CA THR A 33 3.67 4.81 -20.41
C THR A 33 3.86 3.68 -19.39
N ASP A 34 4.09 4.05 -18.14
CA ASP A 34 4.16 3.11 -17.02
C ASP A 34 2.99 3.37 -16.08
N THR A 35 2.44 2.32 -15.50
CA THR A 35 1.36 2.42 -14.53
C THR A 35 1.86 2.07 -13.14
N PHE A 36 1.60 2.96 -12.19
CA PHE A 36 1.80 2.73 -10.77
C PHE A 36 0.43 2.58 -10.09
N TYR A 37 0.30 1.58 -9.22
CA TYR A 37 -0.95 1.31 -8.51
C TYR A 37 -0.91 1.84 -7.09
N ILE A 38 -1.95 2.60 -6.70
CA ILE A 38 -2.17 3.02 -5.31
C ILE A 38 -3.15 2.06 -4.66
N THR A 39 -2.74 1.48 -3.54
CA THR A 39 -3.57 0.57 -2.75
C THR A 39 -4.90 1.24 -2.37
N ALA A 40 -6.00 0.50 -2.55
CA ALA A 40 -7.32 0.95 -2.16
C ALA A 40 -7.53 0.85 -0.63
N PRO A 41 -8.34 1.75 -0.03
CA PRO A 41 -8.82 1.55 1.34
C PRO A 41 -9.66 0.29 1.42
N ARG A 42 -9.36 -0.56 2.40
CA ARG A 42 -10.15 -1.77 2.67
C ARG A 42 -11.47 -1.42 3.32
N GLY A 43 -12.48 -2.25 3.13
CA GLY A 43 -13.76 -2.19 3.83
C GLY A 43 -13.59 -2.22 5.35
N ASP A 44 -14.49 -1.58 6.08
CA ASP A 44 -14.49 -1.60 7.54
C ASP A 44 -15.04 -2.94 8.05
N ILE A 45 -14.61 -3.35 9.24
CA ILE A 45 -15.15 -4.51 9.96
C ILE A 45 -15.87 -3.99 11.19
N PHE A 46 -17.16 -4.31 11.29
CA PHE A 46 -18.02 -3.92 12.40
C PHE A 46 -18.40 -5.10 13.27
N ASP A 47 -18.63 -4.83 14.56
CA ASP A 47 -19.23 -5.78 15.49
C ASP A 47 -20.78 -5.85 15.34
N ASP A 48 -21.46 -6.59 16.19
CA ASP A 48 -22.93 -6.77 16.18
C ASP A 48 -23.68 -5.49 16.62
N GLN A 49 -23.02 -4.55 17.27
CA GLN A 49 -23.56 -3.26 17.70
C GLN A 49 -23.14 -2.11 16.75
N ASN A 50 -22.55 -2.45 15.60
CA ASN A 50 -22.05 -1.47 14.62
C ASN A 50 -20.87 -0.65 15.14
N GLU A 51 -20.14 -1.19 16.14
CA GLU A 51 -18.87 -0.64 16.58
C GLU A 51 -17.76 -1.04 15.61
N ARG A 52 -16.90 -0.09 15.27
CA ARG A 52 -15.87 -0.29 14.24
C ARG A 52 -14.63 -0.96 14.83
N LEU A 53 -14.40 -2.22 14.44
CA LEU A 53 -13.27 -3.05 14.90
C LEU A 53 -12.02 -2.82 14.08
N ALA A 54 -12.16 -2.70 12.76
CA ALA A 54 -11.06 -2.37 11.86
C ALA A 54 -11.50 -1.36 10.80
N THR A 55 -10.61 -0.42 10.44
CA THR A 55 -10.88 0.63 9.46
C THR A 55 -9.64 0.97 8.66
N SER A 56 -9.82 1.59 7.50
CA SER A 56 -8.73 2.18 6.72
C SER A 56 -8.85 3.70 6.74
N SER A 57 -7.84 4.39 7.30
CA SER A 57 -7.75 5.86 7.21
C SER A 57 -6.83 6.25 6.07
N MET A 58 -7.26 7.23 5.27
CA MET A 58 -6.41 7.82 4.25
C MET A 58 -5.48 8.84 4.92
N GLU A 59 -4.19 8.65 4.76
CA GLU A 59 -3.17 9.51 5.36
C GLU A 59 -2.18 9.96 4.29
N PRO A 60 -1.77 11.25 4.28
CA PRO A 60 -0.85 11.77 3.28
C PRO A 60 0.53 11.12 3.44
N HIS A 61 1.03 10.57 2.35
CA HIS A 61 2.36 9.98 2.25
C HIS A 61 3.18 10.72 1.22
N LEU A 62 4.47 10.82 1.49
CA LEU A 62 5.48 11.31 0.56
C LEU A 62 5.92 10.16 -0.34
N PHE A 63 5.88 10.42 -1.62
CA PHE A 63 6.40 9.54 -2.66
C PHE A 63 7.57 10.22 -3.36
N LEU A 64 8.54 9.43 -3.78
CA LEU A 64 9.69 9.87 -4.56
C LEU A 64 9.57 9.34 -5.99
N ASN A 65 9.43 10.24 -6.95
CA ASN A 65 9.43 9.93 -8.37
C ASN A 65 10.87 9.83 -8.88
N LEU A 66 11.42 8.64 -8.88
CA LEU A 66 12.81 8.38 -9.26
C LEU A 66 13.12 8.66 -10.73
N ARG A 67 12.07 8.81 -11.56
CA ARG A 67 12.23 9.21 -12.98
C ARG A 67 12.68 10.66 -13.14
N LYS A 68 12.47 11.50 -12.12
CA LYS A 68 12.91 12.92 -12.09
C LYS A 68 14.30 13.09 -11.48
N ILE A 69 14.93 11.99 -11.03
CA ILE A 69 16.21 12.02 -10.33
C ILE A 69 17.32 11.53 -11.25
N ASP A 70 18.38 12.31 -11.33
CA ASP A 70 19.63 11.98 -11.99
C ASP A 70 20.79 11.87 -10.97
N ASP A 71 21.97 11.47 -11.45
CA ASP A 71 23.14 11.32 -10.58
C ASP A 71 23.65 12.64 -9.99
N ASN A 72 23.23 13.79 -10.53
CA ASN A 72 23.65 15.12 -10.05
C ASN A 72 22.78 15.63 -8.90
N ASN A 73 21.52 15.20 -8.82
CA ASN A 73 20.55 15.70 -7.85
C ASN A 73 20.14 14.68 -6.77
N ILE A 74 20.49 13.39 -6.91
CA ILE A 74 20.11 12.31 -6.00
C ILE A 74 20.49 12.60 -4.55
N GLU A 75 21.68 13.14 -4.31
CA GLU A 75 22.22 13.40 -2.97
C GLU A 75 21.35 14.39 -2.18
N ILE A 76 20.66 15.32 -2.85
CA ILE A 76 19.74 16.27 -2.22
C ILE A 76 18.53 15.51 -1.62
N TYR A 77 17.96 14.56 -2.36
CA TYR A 77 16.82 13.77 -1.92
C TYR A 77 17.21 12.78 -0.83
N GLU A 78 18.39 12.15 -0.93
CA GLU A 78 18.93 11.28 0.12
C GLU A 78 19.09 12.01 1.46
N GLN A 79 19.75 13.17 1.44
CA GLN A 79 19.94 13.99 2.64
C GLN A 79 18.61 14.47 3.22
N PHE A 80 17.67 14.86 2.34
CA PHE A 80 16.34 15.29 2.77
C PHE A 80 15.58 14.16 3.47
N ILE A 81 15.58 12.95 2.89
CA ILE A 81 14.88 11.79 3.46
C ILE A 81 15.51 11.39 4.80
N GLN A 82 16.83 11.30 4.89
CA GLN A 82 17.54 10.98 6.13
C GLN A 82 17.25 11.97 7.26
N TYR A 83 17.14 13.26 6.94
CA TYR A 83 16.86 14.29 7.92
C TYR A 83 15.42 14.25 8.43
N ASN A 84 14.44 14.04 7.55
CA ASN A 84 13.02 14.14 7.89
C ASN A 84 12.39 12.80 8.32
N PHE A 85 13.04 11.68 8.00
CA PHE A 85 12.58 10.32 8.33
C PHE A 85 13.69 9.53 9.05
N PRO A 86 14.12 9.98 10.25
CA PRO A 86 15.24 9.38 10.98
C PRO A 86 14.99 7.94 11.44
N ASP A 87 13.72 7.56 11.56
CA ASP A 87 13.29 6.20 11.96
C ASP A 87 13.25 5.21 10.78
N LEU A 88 13.53 5.67 9.56
CA LEU A 88 13.57 4.82 8.37
C LEU A 88 14.79 3.89 8.46
N ASP A 89 14.55 2.58 8.41
CA ASP A 89 15.61 1.58 8.42
C ASP A 89 16.53 1.76 7.19
N GLN A 90 17.84 1.52 7.38
CA GLN A 90 18.84 1.66 6.34
C GLN A 90 18.55 0.75 5.12
N ASP A 91 18.02 -0.45 5.35
CA ASP A 91 17.65 -1.36 4.27
C ASP A 91 16.46 -0.83 3.47
N ASP A 92 15.45 -0.26 4.13
CA ASP A 92 14.30 0.34 3.47
C ASP A 92 14.69 1.65 2.77
N PHE A 93 15.56 2.46 3.38
CA PHE A 93 16.14 3.63 2.72
C PHE A 93 16.86 3.25 1.42
N ASN A 94 17.72 2.23 1.44
CA ASN A 94 18.44 1.78 0.26
C ASN A 94 17.47 1.25 -0.83
N LYS A 95 16.39 0.57 -0.45
CA LYS A 95 15.39 0.05 -1.39
C LYS A 95 14.71 1.16 -2.19
N ILE A 96 14.47 2.33 -1.58
CA ILE A 96 13.86 3.48 -2.26
C ILE A 96 14.63 3.83 -3.54
N PHE A 97 15.97 3.75 -3.54
CA PHE A 97 16.81 4.18 -4.67
C PHE A 97 17.23 3.07 -5.63
N ILE A 98 16.79 1.82 -5.41
CA ILE A 98 17.17 0.67 -6.26
C ILE A 98 16.53 0.75 -7.65
N ASN A 99 15.24 1.06 -7.72
CA ASN A 99 14.48 1.04 -8.98
C ASN A 99 14.22 2.45 -9.51
N ARG A 100 15.16 2.97 -10.29
CA ARG A 100 15.14 4.35 -10.82
C ARG A 100 13.99 4.69 -11.77
N ASN A 101 13.18 3.72 -12.16
CA ASN A 101 12.03 3.94 -13.05
C ASN A 101 10.69 3.85 -12.32
N ASN A 102 10.68 3.99 -11.01
CA ASN A 102 9.49 3.79 -10.20
C ASN A 102 9.11 5.02 -9.36
N LEU A 103 7.92 4.98 -8.82
CA LEU A 103 7.42 5.85 -7.76
C LEU A 103 7.52 5.07 -6.44
N GLU A 104 8.34 5.53 -5.51
CA GLU A 104 8.59 4.82 -4.25
C GLU A 104 7.99 5.56 -3.06
N ILE A 105 7.45 4.82 -2.09
CA ILE A 105 6.90 5.39 -0.85
C ILE A 105 8.05 5.71 0.09
N VAL A 106 8.18 6.97 0.49
CA VAL A 106 9.17 7.43 1.47
C VAL A 106 8.64 7.29 2.89
N GLY A 107 7.43 7.81 3.16
CA GLY A 107 6.85 7.71 4.49
C GLY A 107 5.62 8.59 4.71
N ASN A 108 5.03 8.44 5.89
CA ASN A 108 3.85 9.18 6.31
C ASN A 108 4.23 10.62 6.70
N ILE A 109 3.48 11.59 6.20
CA ILE A 109 3.67 13.02 6.47
C ILE A 109 2.47 13.68 7.15
N SER A 110 1.64 12.89 7.85
CA SER A 110 0.46 13.41 8.57
C SER A 110 0.81 14.46 9.60
N THR A 111 1.98 14.32 10.24
CA THR A 111 2.51 15.23 11.26
C THR A 111 3.12 16.51 10.70
N PHE A 112 3.40 16.55 9.39
CA PHE A 112 4.02 17.70 8.74
C PHE A 112 3.00 18.84 8.63
N SER A 113 3.42 20.05 9.00
CA SER A 113 2.63 21.26 8.81
C SER A 113 2.42 21.60 7.33
N ALA A 114 1.45 22.45 7.02
CA ALA A 114 1.21 22.90 5.64
C ALA A 114 2.44 23.55 4.99
N LEU A 115 3.24 24.30 5.78
CA LEU A 115 4.47 24.93 5.30
C LEU A 115 5.55 23.91 4.96
N GLU A 116 5.71 22.85 5.79
CA GLU A 116 6.65 21.76 5.51
C GLU A 116 6.24 20.98 4.27
N ARG A 117 4.96 20.66 4.11
CA ARG A 117 4.45 20.02 2.88
C ARG A 117 4.66 20.88 1.63
N GLN A 118 4.50 22.20 1.75
CA GLN A 118 4.78 23.11 0.63
C GLN A 118 6.26 23.08 0.23
N LYS A 119 7.18 23.06 1.21
CA LYS A 119 8.62 22.96 0.94
C LYS A 119 9.02 21.63 0.28
N LEU A 120 8.31 20.53 0.63
CA LEU A 120 8.51 19.25 -0.05
C LEU A 120 8.27 19.36 -1.56
N LEU A 121 7.20 20.05 -1.95
CA LEU A 121 6.81 20.21 -3.35
C LEU A 121 7.71 21.21 -4.13
N GLU A 122 8.62 21.92 -3.45
CA GLU A 122 9.69 22.71 -4.12
C GLU A 122 10.76 21.78 -4.74
N LEU A 123 10.87 20.55 -4.25
CA LEU A 123 11.68 19.49 -4.84
C LEU A 123 10.79 18.68 -5.80
N ASP A 124 10.97 18.85 -7.08
CA ASP A 124 10.09 18.42 -8.16
C ASP A 124 9.90 16.89 -8.27
N ALA A 125 10.80 16.10 -7.68
CA ALA A 125 10.66 14.64 -7.63
C ALA A 125 9.76 14.15 -6.48
N PHE A 126 9.38 15.00 -5.53
CA PHE A 126 8.43 14.62 -4.50
C PHE A 126 6.98 14.79 -4.94
N GLU A 127 6.20 13.77 -4.68
CA GLU A 127 4.75 13.74 -4.90
C GLU A 127 4.05 13.40 -3.58
N ILE A 128 2.84 13.94 -3.36
CA ILE A 128 2.05 13.64 -2.15
C ILE A 128 0.75 13.00 -2.58
N PHE A 129 0.53 11.76 -2.11
CA PHE A 129 -0.72 11.04 -2.31
C PHE A 129 -1.26 10.54 -0.97
N ASP A 130 -2.58 10.46 -0.86
CA ASP A 130 -3.20 9.80 0.27
C ASP A 130 -3.04 8.27 0.13
N PHE A 131 -2.53 7.65 1.20
CA PHE A 131 -2.29 6.22 1.27
C PHE A 131 -3.11 5.59 2.40
N PRO A 132 -3.78 4.43 2.19
CA PRO A 132 -4.60 3.81 3.21
C PRO A 132 -3.76 3.11 4.28
N ILE A 133 -3.97 3.51 5.53
CA ILE A 133 -3.40 2.84 6.70
C ILE A 133 -4.49 2.04 7.39
N ARG A 134 -4.29 0.71 7.52
CA ARG A 134 -5.20 -0.17 8.25
C ARG A 134 -5.03 0.01 9.74
N LYS A 135 -6.12 0.30 10.45
CA LYS A 135 -6.15 0.50 11.91
C LYS A 135 -7.10 -0.51 12.54
N TYR A 136 -6.68 -1.08 13.67
CA TYR A 136 -7.44 -2.02 14.48
C TYR A 136 -7.71 -1.37 15.82
N ASN A 137 -8.99 -1.12 16.13
CA ASN A 137 -9.34 -0.33 17.32
C ASN A 137 -9.23 -1.12 18.63
N TYR A 138 -9.25 -2.46 18.55
CA TYR A 138 -9.29 -3.34 19.71
C TYR A 138 -8.34 -4.53 19.54
N ASP A 139 -7.09 -4.28 19.14
CA ASP A 139 -6.08 -5.30 18.81
C ASP A 139 -5.96 -6.40 19.85
N ASN A 140 -5.86 -6.01 21.11
CA ASN A 140 -5.68 -6.94 22.24
C ASN A 140 -6.92 -7.79 22.58
N LEU A 141 -8.05 -7.55 21.90
CA LEU A 141 -9.30 -8.30 22.10
C LEU A 141 -9.72 -9.08 20.86
N THR A 142 -9.35 -8.61 19.68
CA THR A 142 -9.92 -9.07 18.41
C THR A 142 -8.89 -9.62 17.42
N SER A 143 -7.59 -9.48 17.70
CA SER A 143 -6.50 -9.85 16.77
C SER A 143 -6.56 -11.30 16.27
N HIS A 144 -6.96 -12.25 17.14
CA HIS A 144 -7.08 -13.66 16.76
C HIS A 144 -8.22 -13.92 15.77
N VAL A 145 -9.28 -13.11 15.81
CA VAL A 145 -10.46 -13.24 14.94
C VAL A 145 -10.25 -12.41 13.68
N ILE A 146 -9.93 -11.12 13.84
CA ILE A 146 -9.80 -10.19 12.71
C ILE A 146 -8.57 -10.51 11.88
N GLY A 147 -7.45 -10.81 12.52
CA GLY A 147 -6.17 -11.00 11.85
C GLY A 147 -5.50 -9.67 11.53
N TYR A 148 -4.67 -9.67 10.50
CA TYR A 148 -3.92 -8.48 10.09
C TYR A 148 -3.65 -8.49 8.57
N VAL A 149 -3.30 -7.32 8.03
CA VAL A 149 -2.86 -7.16 6.65
C VAL A 149 -1.33 -7.04 6.59
N GLY A 150 -0.77 -7.43 5.47
CA GLY A 150 0.67 -7.32 5.21
C GLY A 150 0.98 -7.20 3.74
N LYS A 151 2.27 -7.04 3.39
CA LYS A 151 2.71 -7.02 1.99
C LYS A 151 2.41 -8.37 1.31
N PRO A 152 1.90 -8.38 0.06
CA PRO A 152 1.67 -9.61 -0.68
C PRO A 152 2.97 -10.38 -0.92
N THR A 153 2.88 -11.70 -0.91
CA THR A 153 3.94 -12.64 -1.30
C THR A 153 3.56 -13.38 -2.57
N SER A 154 4.47 -14.19 -3.12
CA SER A 154 4.19 -15.04 -4.29
C SER A 154 2.98 -15.95 -4.08
N ASP A 155 2.84 -16.51 -2.88
CA ASP A 155 1.73 -17.42 -2.55
C ASP A 155 0.38 -16.67 -2.52
N ASP A 156 0.38 -15.41 -2.04
CA ASP A 156 -0.82 -14.55 -2.07
C ASP A 156 -1.24 -14.22 -3.51
N PHE A 157 -0.29 -14.08 -4.45
CA PHE A 157 -0.61 -13.83 -5.86
C PHE A 157 -1.27 -15.03 -6.55
N GLU A 158 -0.99 -16.24 -6.07
CA GLU A 158 -1.66 -17.45 -6.56
C GLU A 158 -3.08 -17.57 -6.00
N GLU A 159 -3.26 -17.29 -4.69
CA GLU A 159 -4.54 -17.36 -4.01
C GLU A 159 -5.46 -16.17 -4.38
N PHE A 160 -4.89 -14.97 -4.48
CA PHE A 160 -5.59 -13.71 -4.75
C PHE A 160 -4.92 -12.92 -5.87
N PRO A 161 -5.15 -13.25 -7.16
CA PRO A 161 -4.46 -12.63 -8.31
C PRO A 161 -4.58 -11.10 -8.39
N HIS A 162 -5.65 -10.51 -7.84
CA HIS A 162 -5.86 -9.06 -7.81
C HIS A 162 -4.86 -8.32 -6.90
N THR A 163 -4.22 -9.03 -5.96
CA THR A 163 -3.24 -8.44 -5.04
C THR A 163 -1.91 -8.05 -5.69
N LYS A 164 -1.68 -8.46 -6.95
CA LYS A 164 -0.50 -8.04 -7.73
C LYS A 164 -0.38 -6.54 -7.86
N ASN A 165 -1.50 -5.83 -7.84
CA ASN A 165 -1.61 -4.39 -7.96
C ASN A 165 -1.95 -3.73 -6.61
N SER A 166 -1.76 -4.44 -5.50
CA SER A 166 -1.98 -3.93 -4.14
C SER A 166 -0.72 -4.08 -3.30
N LEU A 167 -0.51 -3.15 -2.39
CA LEU A 167 0.58 -3.24 -1.40
C LEU A 167 0.14 -3.90 -0.09
N GLN A 168 -1.13 -4.33 0.00
CA GLN A 168 -1.71 -4.95 1.19
C GLN A 168 -2.60 -6.13 0.82
N VAL A 169 -2.50 -7.20 1.60
CA VAL A 169 -3.35 -8.40 1.54
C VAL A 169 -3.62 -8.91 2.95
N GLY A 170 -4.78 -9.48 3.21
CA GLY A 170 -5.10 -10.15 4.47
C GLY A 170 -4.24 -11.39 4.67
N LYS A 171 -3.50 -11.46 5.78
CA LYS A 171 -2.56 -12.56 6.07
C LYS A 171 -3.20 -13.69 6.87
N ASN A 172 -4.14 -13.39 7.73
CA ASN A 172 -4.89 -14.38 8.50
C ASN A 172 -6.24 -13.82 8.97
N GLY A 173 -7.02 -14.64 9.69
CA GLY A 173 -8.30 -14.26 10.27
C GLY A 173 -9.33 -13.83 9.23
N LEU A 174 -10.22 -12.92 9.64
CA LEU A 174 -11.27 -12.38 8.78
C LEU A 174 -10.69 -11.51 7.64
N GLU A 175 -9.56 -10.84 7.88
CA GLU A 175 -8.87 -10.08 6.84
C GLU A 175 -8.50 -10.97 5.65
N LYS A 176 -8.01 -12.19 5.88
CA LYS A 176 -7.71 -13.15 4.82
C LYS A 176 -8.97 -13.80 4.26
N TYR A 177 -9.86 -14.26 5.14
CA TYR A 177 -11.06 -14.99 4.71
C TYR A 177 -11.98 -14.16 3.81
N TYR A 178 -12.11 -12.86 4.13
CA TYR A 178 -12.92 -11.91 3.36
C TYR A 178 -12.08 -11.01 2.44
N GLU A 179 -10.88 -11.44 2.03
CA GLU A 179 -9.98 -10.68 1.17
C GLU A 179 -10.69 -10.10 -0.05
N ASN A 180 -11.43 -10.92 -0.80
CA ASN A 180 -12.18 -10.51 -2.00
C ASN A 180 -13.31 -9.50 -1.73
N THR A 181 -13.78 -9.42 -0.50
CA THR A 181 -14.86 -8.49 -0.09
C THR A 181 -14.29 -7.19 0.44
N LEU A 182 -13.29 -7.32 1.31
CA LEU A 182 -12.67 -6.20 2.02
C LEU A 182 -11.74 -5.40 1.12
N THR A 183 -11.04 -6.04 0.18
CA THR A 183 -10.13 -5.33 -0.73
C THR A 183 -10.93 -4.43 -1.66
N GLY A 184 -10.40 -3.22 -1.92
CA GLY A 184 -10.98 -2.27 -2.85
C GLY A 184 -10.40 -2.41 -4.25
N ILE A 185 -10.76 -1.48 -5.12
CA ILE A 185 -10.17 -1.36 -6.45
C ILE A 185 -9.00 -0.38 -6.35
N PRO A 186 -7.76 -0.82 -6.66
CA PRO A 186 -6.59 0.06 -6.63
C PRO A 186 -6.78 1.28 -7.53
N GLY A 187 -6.23 2.40 -7.11
CA GLY A 187 -6.07 3.56 -7.98
C GLY A 187 -4.88 3.37 -8.93
N GLU A 188 -4.85 4.14 -10.01
CA GLU A 188 -3.82 4.07 -11.03
C GLU A 188 -3.23 5.45 -11.29
N ILE A 189 -1.90 5.51 -11.38
CA ILE A 189 -1.16 6.68 -11.85
C ILE A 189 -0.45 6.26 -13.13
N ILE A 190 -0.79 6.89 -14.24
CA ILE A 190 -0.17 6.66 -15.53
C ILE A 190 0.89 7.73 -15.75
N PHE A 191 2.13 7.30 -15.97
CA PHE A 191 3.24 8.18 -16.27
C PHE A 191 3.57 8.16 -17.76
N LYS A 192 3.95 9.33 -18.28
CA LYS A 192 4.63 9.47 -19.57
C LYS A 192 6.02 10.09 -19.32
N GLY A 193 7.04 9.25 -19.39
CA GLY A 193 8.38 9.65 -18.92
C GLY A 193 8.35 9.91 -17.40
N SER A 194 8.70 11.15 -16.99
CA SER A 194 8.69 11.58 -15.58
C SER A 194 7.41 12.30 -15.14
N GLU A 195 6.49 12.59 -16.06
CA GLU A 195 5.28 13.35 -15.80
C GLU A 195 4.07 12.44 -15.58
N ILE A 196 3.17 12.84 -14.66
CA ILE A 196 1.90 12.18 -14.44
C ILE A 196 0.95 12.59 -15.58
N LEU A 197 0.50 11.61 -16.36
CA LEU A 197 -0.44 11.81 -17.45
C LEU A 197 -1.90 11.71 -16.97
N GLU A 198 -2.18 10.71 -16.12
CA GLU A 198 -3.52 10.42 -15.62
C GLU A 198 -3.46 9.88 -14.20
N PHE A 199 -4.47 10.21 -13.40
CA PHE A 199 -4.65 9.70 -12.05
C PHE A 199 -6.10 9.25 -11.85
N THR A 200 -6.28 7.96 -11.59
CA THR A 200 -7.57 7.37 -11.21
C THR A 200 -7.53 7.06 -9.71
N PRO A 201 -8.41 7.66 -8.90
CA PRO A 201 -8.40 7.44 -7.45
C PRO A 201 -8.83 6.01 -7.11
N PRO A 202 -8.30 5.43 -5.99
CA PRO A 202 -8.71 4.12 -5.52
C PRO A 202 -10.14 4.14 -4.99
N GLN A 203 -10.84 3.00 -5.08
CA GLN A 203 -12.18 2.81 -4.56
C GLN A 203 -12.17 1.86 -3.36
N LYS A 204 -12.82 2.28 -2.26
CA LYS A 204 -12.91 1.51 -1.02
C LYS A 204 -13.58 0.14 -1.25
N GLY A 205 -13.10 -0.89 -0.56
CA GLY A 205 -13.72 -2.21 -0.50
C GLY A 205 -15.05 -2.21 0.28
N ASN A 206 -15.75 -3.34 0.23
CA ASN A 206 -17.03 -3.49 0.92
C ASN A 206 -16.83 -3.76 2.42
N ASP A 207 -17.69 -3.16 3.23
CA ASP A 207 -17.70 -3.35 4.67
C ASP A 207 -18.33 -4.70 5.05
N ILE A 208 -17.91 -5.27 6.18
CA ILE A 208 -18.52 -6.48 6.75
C ILE A 208 -18.92 -6.24 8.21
N SER A 209 -19.99 -6.92 8.65
CA SER A 209 -20.41 -6.98 10.05
C SER A 209 -20.34 -8.41 10.55
N ILE A 210 -19.86 -8.59 11.78
CA ILE A 210 -19.68 -9.89 12.40
C ILE A 210 -20.50 -9.98 13.68
N SER A 211 -20.77 -11.19 14.16
CA SER A 211 -21.57 -11.44 15.37
C SER A 211 -20.81 -11.28 16.70
N LEU A 212 -19.53 -10.88 16.63
CA LEU A 212 -18.75 -10.58 17.82
C LEU A 212 -19.26 -9.30 18.45
N ASN A 213 -19.34 -9.26 19.80
CA ASN A 213 -19.69 -8.07 20.57
C ASN A 213 -18.48 -7.63 21.39
N ILE A 214 -17.96 -6.42 21.10
CA ILE A 214 -16.72 -5.94 21.72
C ILE A 214 -16.87 -5.67 23.22
N GLU A 215 -18.04 -5.24 23.68
CA GLU A 215 -18.28 -5.02 25.11
C GLU A 215 -18.27 -6.34 25.87
N THR A 216 -18.86 -7.38 25.31
CA THR A 216 -18.78 -8.74 25.87
C THR A 216 -17.33 -9.22 25.93
N GLN A 217 -16.53 -8.99 24.90
CA GLN A 217 -15.10 -9.37 24.87
C GLN A 217 -14.29 -8.65 25.96
N LYS A 218 -14.58 -7.38 26.25
CA LYS A 218 -13.95 -6.62 27.35
C LYS A 218 -14.26 -7.26 28.70
N VAL A 219 -15.54 -7.53 28.98
CA VAL A 219 -15.99 -8.14 30.24
C VAL A 219 -15.38 -9.54 30.44
N VAL A 220 -15.37 -10.35 29.37
CA VAL A 220 -14.77 -11.69 29.39
C VAL A 220 -13.26 -11.61 29.70
N LYS A 221 -12.54 -10.72 29.06
CA LYS A 221 -11.11 -10.52 29.31
C LYS A 221 -10.83 -10.07 30.74
N GLU A 222 -11.58 -9.09 31.25
CA GLU A 222 -11.42 -8.61 32.63
C GLU A 222 -11.70 -9.72 33.64
N SER A 223 -12.78 -10.49 33.45
CA SER A 223 -13.13 -11.65 34.31
C SER A 223 -12.04 -12.71 34.27
N LEU A 224 -11.44 -12.97 33.09
CA LEU A 224 -10.35 -13.92 32.94
C LEU A 224 -9.09 -13.47 33.70
N LEU A 225 -8.70 -12.20 33.58
CA LEU A 225 -7.55 -11.64 34.29
C LEU A 225 -7.75 -11.70 35.81
N GLN A 226 -8.94 -11.34 36.30
CA GLN A 226 -9.27 -11.45 37.72
C GLN A 226 -9.23 -12.92 38.19
N GLY A 227 -9.74 -13.85 37.38
CA GLY A 227 -9.67 -15.28 37.69
C GLY A 227 -8.25 -15.82 37.80
N ILE A 228 -7.35 -15.39 36.89
CA ILE A 228 -5.91 -15.71 36.93
C ILE A 228 -5.26 -15.15 38.20
N GLU A 229 -5.56 -13.91 38.56
CA GLU A 229 -5.01 -13.24 39.75
C GLU A 229 -5.43 -13.97 41.02
N LEU A 230 -6.73 -14.22 41.19
CA LEU A 230 -7.28 -14.97 42.33
C LEU A 230 -6.69 -16.38 42.43
N ALA A 231 -6.50 -17.07 41.31
CA ALA A 231 -5.91 -18.39 41.29
C ALA A 231 -4.44 -18.40 41.71
N ASN A 232 -3.68 -17.35 41.34
CA ASN A 232 -2.28 -17.20 41.73
C ASN A 232 -2.11 -16.74 43.20
N GLU A 233 -3.13 -16.08 43.78
CA GLU A 233 -3.11 -15.70 45.19
C GLU A 233 -3.44 -16.87 46.12
N ASN A 234 -4.03 -17.95 45.61
CA ASN A 234 -4.40 -19.10 46.39
C ASN A 234 -3.16 -19.87 46.90
N GLU A 235 -3.09 -20.10 48.21
CA GLU A 235 -1.95 -20.76 48.87
C GLU A 235 -1.67 -22.19 48.38
N ASP A 236 -2.69 -22.87 47.92
CA ASP A 236 -2.60 -24.26 47.40
C ASP A 236 -1.94 -24.36 46.02
N THR A 237 -1.79 -23.21 45.28
CA THR A 237 -1.20 -23.16 43.95
C THR A 237 0.14 -22.40 43.89
N LYS A 238 0.75 -22.10 45.03
CA LYS A 238 2.00 -21.30 45.13
C LYS A 238 3.19 -21.85 44.32
N ASP A 239 3.20 -23.13 44.02
CA ASP A 239 4.28 -23.79 43.26
C ASP A 239 4.04 -23.76 41.74
N GLU A 240 2.81 -23.40 41.27
CA GLU A 240 2.47 -23.33 39.84
C GLU A 240 1.81 -21.98 39.48
N VAL A 241 2.56 -21.08 38.89
CA VAL A 241 2.04 -19.78 38.43
C VAL A 241 1.21 -19.97 37.16
N ILE A 242 -0.11 -19.73 37.26
CA ILE A 242 -1.01 -19.70 36.09
C ILE A 242 -0.72 -18.42 35.27
N ARG A 243 -0.31 -18.58 34.01
CA ARG A 243 0.03 -17.48 33.11
C ARG A 243 -0.97 -17.31 31.97
N SER A 244 -1.81 -18.29 31.72
CA SER A 244 -2.81 -18.24 30.66
C SER A 244 -4.06 -19.04 31.06
N ALA A 245 -5.20 -18.57 30.57
CA ALA A 245 -6.47 -19.24 30.69
C ALA A 245 -7.33 -18.92 29.45
N SER A 246 -8.42 -19.69 29.27
CA SER A 246 -9.42 -19.44 28.22
C SER A 246 -10.82 -19.59 28.77
N ILE A 247 -11.76 -18.84 28.19
CA ILE A 247 -13.19 -18.95 28.43
C ILE A 247 -13.84 -19.41 27.12
N VAL A 248 -14.69 -20.44 27.21
CA VAL A 248 -15.45 -21.00 26.07
C VAL A 248 -16.92 -20.64 26.23
#